data_f075d4d61ea39ae38e2114c18cf4e7d4
#
_entry.id   f075d4d61ea39ae38e2114c18cf4e7d4
#
_cell.length_a   1.000
_cell.length_b   1.000
_cell.length_c   1.000
_cell.angle_alpha   90.00
_cell.angle_beta   90.00
_cell.angle_gamma   90.00
#
_symmetry.space_group_name_H-M   'P 1'
#
loop_
_entity.id
_entity.type
_entity.pdbx_description
1 polymer ?
#
loop_
_entity_poly.entity_id
_entity_poly.type
_entity_poly.pdbx_seq_one_letter_code
_entity_poly.pdbx_strand_id
1 'polypeptide(L)'
;MKQILYSRSRIIEALIHIIGWGIVFAFPFVMMTRSGFTITWMEYLRHGSIVPLSFLIVFYCNYCFLIPRYLFEGRIRQYLLLNILLIACVTAGVHFWQEYAFHTYAKADGEGQRHIGPPKWIFIMRDFFSMILTVGLSAAIRLSRRWVQVEAARREAEKSRTEAELKNLRNQLNPHFLLNTLNNIYALIAFDTDKAQTAVQELSRLLRHVLYDNQQNFVTLGKEMDFIKNYIALMRIRLSSNVTVETRFDIRPDSPTEIAPLIFISLIENAFKHGISPTEPSHIRIYFSENVHEVRCEITNSYHPKSEADKSGSGIGLEQVGKRLELTYPGRYEWKHGISEDGKEYKSVLTINY
;
A
#
# COMPACT_ATOMS: atom_id res chain seq x y z
N MET A 1 -12.93 -8.71 14.08
CA MET A 1 -13.95 -8.21 13.13
C MET A 1 -13.70 -8.67 11.68
N LYS A 2 -12.50 -8.56 11.09
CA LYS A 2 -12.19 -9.06 9.72
C LYS A 2 -12.44 -10.58 9.52
N GLN A 3 -12.10 -11.44 10.48
CA GLN A 3 -12.34 -12.89 10.39
C GLN A 3 -13.84 -13.27 10.36
N ILE A 4 -14.67 -12.56 11.11
CA ILE A 4 -16.13 -12.81 11.15
C ILE A 4 -16.81 -12.40 9.84
N LEU A 5 -16.38 -11.29 9.22
CA LEU A 5 -16.86 -10.85 7.91
C LEU A 5 -16.44 -11.81 6.79
N TYR A 6 -15.22 -12.34 6.84
CA TYR A 6 -14.73 -13.33 5.88
C TYR A 6 -15.44 -14.68 6.00
N SER A 7 -15.76 -15.13 7.21
CA SER A 7 -16.56 -16.34 7.47
C SER A 7 -17.98 -16.19 6.94
N ARG A 8 -18.65 -15.05 7.19
CA ARG A 8 -20.00 -14.77 6.67
C ARG A 8 -20.04 -14.76 5.14
N SER A 9 -19.05 -14.20 4.48
CA SER A 9 -18.96 -14.19 3.01
C SER A 9 -18.89 -15.60 2.42
N ARG A 10 -18.13 -16.52 3.02
CA ARG A 10 -18.04 -17.92 2.58
C ARG A 10 -19.35 -18.69 2.77
N ILE A 11 -20.07 -18.46 3.87
CA ILE A 11 -21.36 -19.10 4.13
C ILE A 11 -22.39 -18.64 3.10
N ILE A 12 -22.47 -17.34 2.83
CA ILE A 12 -23.39 -16.80 1.81
C ILE A 12 -23.06 -17.37 0.43
N GLU A 13 -21.79 -17.50 0.09
CA GLU A 13 -21.34 -18.10 -1.15
C GLU A 13 -21.79 -19.56 -1.28
N ALA A 14 -21.54 -20.36 -0.26
CA ALA A 14 -21.98 -21.75 -0.24
C ALA A 14 -23.51 -21.87 -0.37
N LEU A 15 -24.26 -21.01 0.31
CA LEU A 15 -25.72 -20.97 0.21
C LEU A 15 -26.21 -20.64 -1.22
N ILE A 16 -25.58 -19.66 -1.88
CA ILE A 16 -25.91 -19.30 -3.27
C ILE A 16 -25.69 -20.49 -4.20
N HIS A 17 -24.56 -21.20 -4.05
CA HIS A 17 -24.29 -22.40 -4.85
C HIS A 17 -25.29 -23.53 -4.55
N ILE A 18 -25.61 -23.79 -3.29
CA ILE A 18 -26.58 -24.82 -2.89
C ILE A 18 -27.98 -24.51 -3.44
N ILE A 19 -28.43 -23.27 -3.27
CA ILE A 19 -29.75 -22.85 -3.78
C ILE A 19 -29.76 -22.88 -5.31
N GLY A 20 -28.72 -22.33 -5.97
CA GLY A 20 -28.65 -22.32 -7.43
C GLY A 20 -28.66 -23.71 -8.03
N TRP A 21 -27.84 -24.63 -7.52
CA TRP A 21 -27.89 -26.04 -7.98
C TRP A 21 -29.15 -26.76 -7.58
N GLY A 22 -29.71 -26.49 -6.41
CA GLY A 22 -31.00 -27.00 -6.00
C GLY A 22 -32.12 -26.68 -7.02
N ILE A 23 -32.15 -25.44 -7.51
CA ILE A 23 -33.11 -25.03 -8.56
C ILE A 23 -32.81 -25.76 -9.88
N VAL A 24 -31.55 -25.84 -10.31
CA VAL A 24 -31.15 -26.51 -11.57
C VAL A 24 -31.51 -27.98 -11.56
N PHE A 25 -31.42 -28.66 -10.42
CA PHE A 25 -31.81 -30.07 -10.30
C PHE A 25 -33.33 -30.24 -10.11
N ALA A 26 -34.02 -29.37 -9.38
CA ALA A 26 -35.46 -29.49 -9.12
C ALA A 26 -36.33 -29.09 -10.31
N PHE A 27 -35.89 -28.08 -11.09
CA PHE A 27 -36.71 -27.53 -12.18
C PHE A 27 -37.12 -28.56 -13.25
N PRO A 28 -36.22 -29.40 -13.80
CA PRO A 28 -36.63 -30.43 -14.78
C PRO A 28 -37.59 -31.44 -14.20
N PHE A 29 -37.45 -31.86 -12.94
CA PHE A 29 -38.34 -32.76 -12.26
C PHE A 29 -39.78 -32.18 -12.17
N VAL A 30 -39.90 -30.93 -11.73
CA VAL A 30 -41.20 -30.23 -11.63
C VAL A 30 -41.85 -30.09 -13.01
N MET A 31 -41.07 -29.79 -14.06
CA MET A 31 -41.58 -29.67 -15.43
C MET A 31 -42.07 -31.00 -15.98
N MET A 32 -41.33 -32.09 -15.75
CA MET A 32 -41.75 -33.44 -16.18
C MET A 32 -43.04 -33.88 -15.50
N THR A 33 -43.16 -33.70 -14.19
CA THR A 33 -44.37 -34.04 -13.42
C THR A 33 -45.58 -33.22 -13.87
N ARG A 34 -45.41 -31.93 -14.20
CA ARG A 34 -46.46 -31.04 -14.67
C ARG A 34 -46.95 -31.39 -16.09
N SER A 35 -46.10 -31.99 -16.89
CA SER A 35 -46.41 -32.42 -18.27
C SER A 35 -47.18 -33.76 -18.31
N GLY A 36 -47.61 -34.28 -17.16
CA GLY A 36 -48.42 -35.49 -17.06
C GLY A 36 -47.63 -36.79 -16.98
N PHE A 37 -46.30 -36.72 -16.90
CA PHE A 37 -45.47 -37.90 -16.66
C PHE A 37 -45.50 -38.27 -15.16
N THR A 38 -45.89 -39.50 -14.84
CA THR A 38 -45.81 -40.05 -13.48
C THR A 38 -44.43 -40.61 -13.22
N ILE A 39 -43.44 -39.72 -13.06
CA ILE A 39 -42.05 -40.09 -12.78
C ILE A 39 -41.82 -39.98 -11.28
N THR A 40 -41.31 -41.05 -10.66
CA THR A 40 -40.90 -41.01 -9.26
C THR A 40 -39.58 -40.22 -9.12
N TRP A 41 -39.37 -39.64 -7.95
CA TRP A 41 -38.11 -38.93 -7.69
C TRP A 41 -36.85 -39.79 -7.88
N MET A 42 -36.94 -41.09 -7.58
CA MET A 42 -35.88 -42.07 -7.77
C MET A 42 -35.56 -42.33 -9.25
N GLU A 43 -36.56 -42.43 -10.10
CA GLU A 43 -36.43 -42.58 -11.56
C GLU A 43 -35.80 -41.32 -12.17
N TYR A 44 -36.25 -40.13 -11.73
CA TYR A 44 -35.65 -38.88 -12.15
C TYR A 44 -34.16 -38.81 -11.77
N LEU A 45 -33.77 -39.14 -10.53
CA LEU A 45 -32.38 -39.16 -10.11
C LEU A 45 -31.55 -40.14 -10.95
N ARG A 46 -32.09 -41.23 -11.40
CA ARG A 46 -31.39 -42.24 -12.19
C ARG A 46 -31.22 -41.85 -13.65
N HIS A 47 -32.21 -41.20 -14.26
CA HIS A 47 -32.23 -40.94 -15.71
C HIS A 47 -32.26 -39.44 -16.07
N GLY A 48 -32.96 -38.61 -15.34
CA GLY A 48 -33.15 -37.18 -15.64
C GLY A 48 -32.05 -36.26 -15.09
N SER A 49 -31.36 -36.72 -14.04
CA SER A 49 -30.33 -35.85 -13.38
C SER A 49 -29.02 -35.75 -14.12
N ILE A 50 -28.78 -36.57 -15.17
CA ILE A 50 -27.52 -36.58 -15.91
C ILE A 50 -27.22 -35.22 -16.57
N VAL A 51 -28.26 -34.53 -17.07
CA VAL A 51 -28.09 -33.20 -17.71
C VAL A 51 -27.75 -32.15 -16.68
N PRO A 52 -28.47 -31.95 -15.55
CA PRO A 52 -28.01 -31.06 -14.49
C PRO A 52 -26.60 -31.38 -13.94
N LEU A 53 -26.27 -32.67 -13.81
CA LEU A 53 -24.96 -33.12 -13.37
C LEU A 53 -23.85 -32.69 -14.35
N SER A 54 -24.12 -32.79 -15.66
CA SER A 54 -23.20 -32.36 -16.69
C SER A 54 -22.89 -30.85 -16.60
N PHE A 55 -23.90 -30.01 -16.33
CA PHE A 55 -23.70 -28.57 -16.11
C PHE A 55 -22.89 -28.30 -14.85
N LEU A 56 -23.09 -29.04 -13.78
CA LEU A 56 -22.32 -28.93 -12.55
C LEU A 56 -20.85 -29.26 -12.79
N ILE A 57 -20.58 -30.36 -13.52
CA ILE A 57 -19.19 -30.76 -13.88
C ILE A 57 -18.52 -29.67 -14.71
N VAL A 58 -19.15 -29.22 -15.80
CA VAL A 58 -18.60 -28.16 -16.66
C VAL A 58 -18.35 -26.87 -15.88
N PHE A 59 -19.31 -26.47 -15.04
CA PHE A 59 -19.20 -25.26 -14.20
C PHE A 59 -17.99 -25.34 -13.27
N TYR A 60 -17.86 -26.39 -12.46
CA TYR A 60 -16.78 -26.48 -11.49
C TYR A 60 -15.42 -26.79 -12.10
N CYS A 61 -15.35 -27.59 -13.17
CA CYS A 61 -14.11 -27.75 -13.92
C CYS A 61 -13.60 -26.41 -14.46
N ASN A 62 -14.50 -25.61 -15.00
CA ASN A 62 -14.14 -24.27 -15.48
C ASN A 62 -13.81 -23.34 -14.32
N TYR A 63 -14.68 -23.20 -13.33
CA TYR A 63 -14.57 -22.28 -12.20
C TYR A 63 -13.32 -22.54 -11.35
N CYS A 64 -13.02 -23.81 -11.04
CA CYS A 64 -11.93 -24.17 -10.13
C CYS A 64 -10.58 -24.36 -10.82
N PHE A 65 -10.59 -24.84 -12.09
CA PHE A 65 -9.35 -25.26 -12.77
C PHE A 65 -9.03 -24.41 -13.99
N LEU A 66 -9.92 -24.31 -14.98
CA LEU A 66 -9.58 -23.69 -16.26
C LEU A 66 -9.44 -22.17 -16.16
N ILE A 67 -10.32 -21.48 -15.46
CA ILE A 67 -10.28 -20.02 -15.32
C ILE A 67 -9.01 -19.60 -14.55
N PRO A 68 -8.71 -20.14 -13.33
CA PRO A 68 -7.52 -19.70 -12.61
C PRO A 68 -6.21 -19.98 -13.33
N ARG A 69 -6.11 -21.12 -13.99
CA ARG A 69 -4.84 -21.61 -14.56
C ARG A 69 -4.54 -21.12 -15.98
N TYR A 70 -5.58 -20.81 -16.76
CA TYR A 70 -5.40 -20.42 -18.16
C TYR A 70 -5.93 -19.02 -18.45
N LEU A 71 -7.16 -18.70 -18.05
CA LEU A 71 -7.74 -17.40 -18.36
C LEU A 71 -7.02 -16.28 -17.58
N PHE A 72 -6.75 -16.47 -16.29
CA PHE A 72 -6.08 -15.47 -15.45
C PHE A 72 -4.58 -15.35 -15.70
N GLU A 73 -3.96 -16.36 -16.30
CA GLU A 73 -2.56 -16.32 -16.74
C GLU A 73 -2.40 -15.75 -18.16
N GLY A 74 -3.50 -15.30 -18.81
CA GLY A 74 -3.48 -14.73 -20.16
C GLY A 74 -3.38 -15.78 -21.28
N ARG A 75 -3.49 -17.08 -20.95
CA ARG A 75 -3.39 -18.18 -21.92
C ARG A 75 -4.75 -18.46 -22.60
N ILE A 76 -5.33 -17.45 -23.24
CA ILE A 76 -6.71 -17.47 -23.76
C ILE A 76 -6.92 -18.58 -24.79
N ARG A 77 -5.96 -18.84 -25.69
CA ARG A 77 -6.07 -19.90 -26.71
C ARG A 77 -6.22 -21.28 -26.07
N GLN A 78 -5.42 -21.59 -25.07
CA GLN A 78 -5.49 -22.85 -24.33
C GLN A 78 -6.80 -22.98 -23.55
N TYR A 79 -7.25 -21.90 -22.93
CA TYR A 79 -8.54 -21.82 -22.24
C TYR A 79 -9.70 -22.16 -23.16
N LEU A 80 -9.76 -21.57 -24.36
CA LEU A 80 -10.81 -21.84 -25.34
C LEU A 80 -10.76 -23.28 -25.86
N LEU A 81 -9.60 -23.79 -26.23
CA LEU A 81 -9.44 -25.16 -26.72
C LEU A 81 -9.85 -26.19 -25.67
N LEU A 82 -9.45 -26.02 -24.42
CA LEU A 82 -9.81 -26.93 -23.33
C LEU A 82 -11.29 -26.89 -23.01
N ASN A 83 -11.94 -25.72 -23.11
CA ASN A 83 -13.40 -25.62 -22.94
C ASN A 83 -14.16 -26.30 -24.08
N ILE A 84 -13.73 -26.14 -25.33
CA ILE A 84 -14.33 -26.85 -26.49
C ILE A 84 -14.21 -28.36 -26.27
N LEU A 85 -13.04 -28.84 -25.89
CA LEU A 85 -12.81 -30.27 -25.63
C LEU A 85 -13.69 -30.76 -24.46
N LEU A 86 -13.74 -30.01 -23.35
CA LEU A 86 -14.57 -30.34 -22.18
C LEU A 86 -16.05 -30.46 -22.56
N ILE A 87 -16.60 -29.46 -23.26
CA ILE A 87 -17.98 -29.45 -23.71
C ILE A 87 -18.25 -30.63 -24.65
N ALA A 88 -17.39 -30.89 -25.62
CA ALA A 88 -17.54 -31.99 -26.56
C ALA A 88 -17.56 -33.36 -25.84
N CYS A 89 -16.61 -33.59 -24.93
CA CYS A 89 -16.53 -34.82 -24.16
C CYS A 89 -17.78 -35.03 -23.26
N VAL A 90 -18.22 -33.97 -22.55
CA VAL A 90 -19.36 -34.06 -21.65
C VAL A 90 -20.64 -34.24 -22.45
N THR A 91 -20.84 -33.51 -23.56
CA THR A 91 -22.01 -33.68 -24.43
C THR A 91 -22.08 -35.09 -25.00
N ALA A 92 -20.98 -35.63 -25.51
CA ALA A 92 -20.88 -37.00 -26.03
C ALA A 92 -21.26 -38.01 -24.90
N GLY A 93 -20.72 -37.82 -23.69
CA GLY A 93 -21.02 -38.69 -22.55
C GLY A 93 -22.50 -38.69 -22.15
N VAL A 94 -23.14 -37.50 -22.12
CA VAL A 94 -24.57 -37.36 -21.82
C VAL A 94 -25.42 -38.09 -22.87
N HIS A 95 -25.12 -37.90 -24.14
CA HIS A 95 -25.88 -38.55 -25.21
C HIS A 95 -25.66 -40.07 -25.29
N PHE A 96 -24.44 -40.53 -25.05
CA PHE A 96 -24.14 -41.97 -24.96
C PHE A 96 -24.94 -42.60 -23.79
N TRP A 97 -24.99 -41.95 -22.63
CA TRP A 97 -25.78 -42.42 -21.49
C TRP A 97 -27.29 -42.45 -21.80
N GLN A 98 -27.81 -41.41 -22.44
CA GLN A 98 -29.24 -41.35 -22.82
C GLN A 98 -29.59 -42.45 -23.80
N GLU A 99 -28.77 -42.73 -24.78
CA GLU A 99 -28.94 -43.83 -25.75
C GLU A 99 -28.91 -45.19 -25.04
N TYR A 100 -27.92 -45.42 -24.21
CA TYR A 100 -27.79 -46.64 -23.41
C TYR A 100 -29.03 -46.83 -22.50
N ALA A 101 -29.44 -45.80 -21.79
CA ALA A 101 -30.61 -45.85 -20.92
C ALA A 101 -31.89 -46.14 -21.71
N PHE A 102 -32.09 -45.52 -22.88
CA PHE A 102 -33.22 -45.78 -23.76
C PHE A 102 -33.25 -47.24 -24.21
N HIS A 103 -32.17 -47.81 -24.71
CA HIS A 103 -32.10 -49.19 -25.15
C HIS A 103 -32.31 -50.21 -24.04
N THR A 104 -31.86 -49.90 -22.84
CA THR A 104 -31.95 -50.82 -21.69
C THR A 104 -33.38 -50.87 -21.10
N TYR A 105 -34.04 -49.72 -21.01
CA TYR A 105 -35.30 -49.58 -20.28
C TYR A 105 -36.53 -49.60 -21.23
N ALA A 106 -36.45 -49.09 -22.47
CA ALA A 106 -37.55 -49.21 -23.44
C ALA A 106 -37.82 -50.65 -23.90
N LYS A 107 -36.81 -51.53 -23.86
CA LYS A 107 -37.00 -52.98 -24.10
C LYS A 107 -37.79 -53.67 -22.96
N ALA A 108 -37.80 -53.15 -21.75
CA ALA A 108 -38.47 -53.76 -20.63
C ALA A 108 -39.98 -53.53 -20.65
N ASP A 109 -40.47 -52.45 -21.27
CA ASP A 109 -41.89 -52.03 -21.24
C ASP A 109 -42.70 -52.47 -22.44
N GLY A 110 -42.11 -53.22 -23.41
CA GLY A 110 -42.86 -53.88 -24.47
C GLY A 110 -43.55 -53.00 -25.53
N GLU A 111 -43.46 -51.69 -25.40
CA GLU A 111 -44.13 -50.73 -26.30
C GLU A 111 -43.14 -50.16 -27.35
N GLY A 112 -43.18 -50.79 -28.52
CA GLY A 112 -42.52 -50.29 -29.75
C GLY A 112 -43.22 -49.05 -30.32
N GLN A 113 -43.52 -48.03 -29.51
CA GLN A 113 -44.04 -46.76 -30.03
C GLN A 113 -42.92 -45.99 -30.74
N ARG A 114 -43.12 -45.80 -32.05
CA ARG A 114 -42.32 -44.87 -32.87
C ARG A 114 -42.53 -43.46 -32.30
N HIS A 115 -41.65 -43.02 -31.45
CA HIS A 115 -41.63 -41.64 -31.01
C HIS A 115 -41.43 -40.72 -32.23
N ILE A 116 -42.51 -40.03 -32.65
CA ILE A 116 -42.45 -38.87 -33.55
C ILE A 116 -42.03 -37.70 -32.68
N GLY A 117 -40.79 -37.71 -32.21
CA GLY A 117 -40.17 -36.63 -31.47
C GLY A 117 -39.25 -35.78 -32.39
N PRO A 118 -38.80 -34.60 -31.94
CA PRO A 118 -37.85 -33.81 -32.70
C PRO A 118 -36.56 -34.60 -32.94
N PRO A 119 -35.84 -34.32 -34.05
CA PRO A 119 -34.59 -35.01 -34.39
C PRO A 119 -33.55 -34.92 -33.25
N LYS A 120 -32.79 -35.99 -33.01
CA LYS A 120 -31.77 -36.08 -31.93
C LYS A 120 -30.77 -34.92 -31.92
N TRP A 121 -30.39 -34.40 -33.11
CA TRP A 121 -29.46 -33.29 -33.21
C TRP A 121 -29.94 -32.00 -32.54
N ILE A 122 -31.27 -31.78 -32.40
CA ILE A 122 -31.84 -30.63 -31.70
C ILE A 122 -31.48 -30.67 -30.21
N PHE A 123 -31.57 -31.86 -29.58
CA PHE A 123 -31.19 -32.05 -28.19
C PHE A 123 -29.67 -31.85 -27.97
N ILE A 124 -28.86 -32.36 -28.91
CA ILE A 124 -27.41 -32.18 -28.89
C ILE A 124 -27.04 -30.67 -28.96
N MET A 125 -27.67 -29.96 -29.89
CA MET A 125 -27.46 -28.49 -30.02
C MET A 125 -27.91 -27.75 -28.78
N ARG A 126 -29.07 -28.05 -28.22
CA ARG A 126 -29.57 -27.45 -27.00
C ARG A 126 -28.56 -27.61 -25.85
N ASP A 127 -28.09 -28.85 -25.63
CA ASP A 127 -27.19 -29.18 -24.52
C ASP A 127 -25.80 -28.51 -24.73
N PHE A 128 -25.32 -28.50 -25.96
CA PHE A 128 -24.07 -27.79 -26.33
C PHE A 128 -24.14 -26.28 -26.04
N PHE A 129 -25.21 -25.60 -26.49
CA PHE A 129 -25.41 -24.19 -26.20
C PHE A 129 -25.59 -23.91 -24.71
N SER A 130 -26.29 -24.75 -23.98
CA SER A 130 -26.48 -24.64 -22.54
C SER A 130 -25.14 -24.78 -21.78
N MET A 131 -24.23 -25.64 -22.23
CA MET A 131 -22.90 -25.77 -21.67
C MET A 131 -22.03 -24.54 -21.96
N ILE A 132 -22.12 -23.94 -23.15
CA ILE A 132 -21.46 -22.66 -23.45
C ILE A 132 -21.93 -21.56 -22.50
N LEU A 133 -23.24 -21.47 -22.26
CA LEU A 133 -23.79 -20.52 -21.31
C LEU A 133 -23.28 -20.79 -19.87
N THR A 134 -23.16 -22.06 -19.47
CA THR A 134 -22.60 -22.48 -18.20
C THR A 134 -21.13 -22.04 -18.03
N VAL A 135 -20.33 -22.20 -19.09
CA VAL A 135 -18.94 -21.73 -19.14
C VAL A 135 -18.91 -20.19 -19.01
N GLY A 136 -19.75 -19.50 -19.78
CA GLY A 136 -19.87 -18.04 -19.72
C GLY A 136 -20.27 -17.55 -18.32
N LEU A 137 -21.26 -18.19 -17.69
CA LEU A 137 -21.71 -17.86 -16.34
C LEU A 137 -20.59 -18.08 -15.30
N SER A 138 -19.89 -19.23 -15.37
CA SER A 138 -18.77 -19.50 -14.47
C SER A 138 -17.64 -18.48 -14.61
N ALA A 139 -17.34 -18.07 -15.86
CA ALA A 139 -16.34 -17.02 -16.14
C ALA A 139 -16.80 -15.66 -15.61
N ALA A 140 -18.05 -15.27 -15.85
CA ALA A 140 -18.60 -13.99 -15.36
C ALA A 140 -18.53 -13.88 -13.83
N ILE A 141 -18.96 -14.94 -13.12
CA ILE A 141 -18.89 -14.97 -11.65
C ILE A 141 -17.44 -14.86 -11.16
N ARG A 142 -16.52 -15.61 -11.78
CA ARG A 142 -15.11 -15.62 -11.35
C ARG A 142 -14.39 -14.31 -11.65
N LEU A 143 -14.64 -13.71 -12.81
CA LEU A 143 -14.10 -12.42 -13.22
C LEU A 143 -14.62 -11.28 -12.31
N SER A 144 -15.94 -11.26 -12.05
CA SER A 144 -16.57 -10.29 -11.15
C SER A 144 -15.92 -10.33 -9.75
N ARG A 145 -15.74 -11.52 -9.20
CA ARG A 145 -15.04 -11.70 -7.90
C ARG A 145 -13.62 -11.21 -7.91
N ARG A 146 -12.87 -11.56 -8.95
CA ARG A 146 -11.48 -11.08 -9.10
C ARG A 146 -11.43 -9.57 -9.18
N TRP A 147 -12.34 -8.97 -9.95
CA TRP A 147 -12.43 -7.52 -10.09
C TRP A 147 -12.68 -6.83 -8.73
N VAL A 148 -13.64 -7.32 -7.94
CA VAL A 148 -13.93 -6.80 -6.60
C VAL A 148 -12.72 -6.93 -5.67
N GLN A 149 -12.00 -8.07 -5.72
CA GLN A 149 -10.80 -8.27 -4.89
C GLN A 149 -9.65 -7.32 -5.28
N VAL A 150 -9.40 -7.15 -6.59
CA VAL A 150 -8.36 -6.24 -7.10
C VAL A 150 -8.70 -4.80 -6.74
N GLU A 151 -9.95 -4.39 -6.90
CA GLU A 151 -10.40 -3.04 -6.56
C GLU A 151 -10.29 -2.76 -5.05
N ALA A 152 -10.65 -3.73 -4.21
CA ALA A 152 -10.48 -3.60 -2.76
C ALA A 152 -9.01 -3.50 -2.35
N ALA A 153 -8.12 -4.30 -2.95
CA ALA A 153 -6.69 -4.24 -2.71
C ALA A 153 -6.09 -2.90 -3.17
N ARG A 154 -6.53 -2.39 -4.33
CA ARG A 154 -6.12 -1.08 -4.83
C ARG A 154 -6.50 0.05 -3.88
N ARG A 155 -7.75 0.08 -3.42
CA ARG A 155 -8.22 1.09 -2.45
C ARG A 155 -7.45 1.05 -1.13
N GLU A 156 -7.15 -0.13 -0.63
CA GLU A 156 -6.35 -0.28 0.60
C GLU A 156 -4.90 0.22 0.40
N ALA A 157 -4.29 -0.07 -0.77
CA ALA A 157 -2.98 0.44 -1.11
C ALA A 157 -2.95 1.98 -1.25
N GLU A 158 -3.96 2.58 -1.90
CA GLU A 158 -4.10 4.04 -2.00
C GLU A 158 -4.27 4.69 -0.63
N LYS A 159 -5.12 4.10 0.23
CA LYS A 159 -5.30 4.57 1.61
C LYS A 159 -4.01 4.52 2.41
N SER A 160 -3.30 3.39 2.36
CA SER A 160 -2.01 3.22 3.06
C SER A 160 -0.96 4.21 2.57
N ARG A 161 -0.92 4.48 1.25
CA ARG A 161 -0.04 5.49 0.66
C ARG A 161 -0.37 6.88 1.19
N THR A 162 -1.65 7.28 1.18
CA THR A 162 -2.09 8.60 1.68
C THR A 162 -1.79 8.76 3.17
N GLU A 163 -2.00 7.72 3.98
CA GLU A 163 -1.65 7.72 5.41
C GLU A 163 -0.13 7.87 5.62
N ALA A 164 0.69 7.20 4.80
CA ALA A 164 2.13 7.33 4.83
C ALA A 164 2.60 8.74 4.42
N GLU A 165 2.00 9.33 3.38
CA GLU A 165 2.27 10.70 2.93
C GLU A 165 1.89 11.72 4.01
N LEU A 166 0.71 11.58 4.64
CA LEU A 166 0.28 12.43 5.76
C LEU A 166 1.20 12.29 6.98
N LYS A 167 1.63 11.07 7.29
CA LYS A 167 2.58 10.83 8.39
C LYS A 167 3.93 11.47 8.10
N ASN A 168 4.41 11.36 6.85
CA ASN A 168 5.65 12.01 6.42
C ASN A 168 5.54 13.53 6.52
N LEU A 169 4.46 14.12 6.04
CA LEU A 169 4.19 15.56 6.13
C LEU A 169 4.13 16.04 7.59
N ARG A 170 3.45 15.29 8.48
CA ARG A 170 3.42 15.60 9.91
C ARG A 170 4.80 15.51 10.57
N ASN A 171 5.64 14.57 10.15
CA ASN A 171 6.99 14.41 10.68
C ASN A 171 7.95 15.51 10.22
N GLN A 172 7.69 16.13 9.05
CA GLN A 172 8.46 17.29 8.56
C GLN A 172 8.24 18.54 9.44
N LEU A 173 7.06 18.65 10.05
CA LEU A 173 6.78 19.64 11.09
C LEU A 173 7.14 19.00 12.43
N ASN A 174 8.34 19.24 12.97
CA ASN A 174 8.65 18.81 14.34
C ASN A 174 7.63 19.44 15.34
N PRO A 175 6.56 18.72 15.78
CA PRO A 175 5.50 19.34 16.59
C PRO A 175 6.03 19.84 17.93
N HIS A 176 6.99 19.13 18.47
CA HIS A 176 7.62 19.50 19.73
C HIS A 176 8.43 20.82 19.62
N PHE A 177 9.14 20.99 18.50
CA PHE A 177 9.82 22.25 18.21
C PHE A 177 8.82 23.42 18.12
N LEU A 178 7.73 23.25 17.36
CA LEU A 178 6.72 24.29 17.20
C LEU A 178 6.07 24.67 18.54
N LEU A 179 5.63 23.67 19.33
CA LEU A 179 5.04 23.91 20.65
C LEU A 179 6.02 24.61 21.59
N ASN A 180 7.26 24.19 21.64
CA ASN A 180 8.28 24.84 22.47
C ASN A 180 8.58 26.26 22.02
N THR A 181 8.59 26.52 20.72
CA THR A 181 8.79 27.87 20.17
C THR A 181 7.62 28.78 20.51
N LEU A 182 6.38 28.31 20.37
CA LEU A 182 5.18 29.06 20.75
C LEU A 182 5.15 29.36 22.24
N ASN A 183 5.50 28.39 23.11
CA ASN A 183 5.58 28.62 24.57
C ASN A 183 6.62 29.67 24.92
N ASN A 184 7.75 29.70 24.21
CA ASN A 184 8.76 30.74 24.44
C ASN A 184 8.31 32.12 23.95
N ILE A 185 7.67 32.20 22.79
CA ILE A 185 7.06 33.44 22.30
C ILE A 185 6.05 33.96 23.33
N TYR A 186 5.22 33.08 23.88
CA TYR A 186 4.25 33.43 24.91
C TYR A 186 4.94 34.00 26.15
N ALA A 187 6.02 33.37 26.62
CA ALA A 187 6.81 33.88 27.73
C ALA A 187 7.43 35.27 27.43
N LEU A 188 7.99 35.43 26.20
CA LEU A 188 8.63 36.69 25.75
C LEU A 188 7.61 37.87 25.73
N ILE A 189 6.34 37.64 25.42
CA ILE A 189 5.32 38.69 25.42
C ILE A 189 5.26 39.42 26.73
N ALA A 190 5.51 38.71 27.84
CA ALA A 190 5.46 39.30 29.19
C ALA A 190 6.71 40.14 29.54
N PHE A 191 7.86 39.92 28.90
CA PHE A 191 9.14 40.51 29.28
C PHE A 191 9.79 41.36 28.17
N ASP A 192 9.59 41.00 26.88
CA ASP A 192 10.23 41.66 25.75
C ASP A 192 9.36 41.48 24.48
N THR A 193 8.43 42.41 24.30
CA THR A 193 7.43 42.35 23.22
C THR A 193 8.09 42.44 21.81
N ASP A 194 9.19 43.20 21.68
CA ASP A 194 9.88 43.36 20.40
C ASP A 194 10.54 42.06 19.97
N LYS A 195 11.21 41.35 20.90
CA LYS A 195 11.73 40.01 20.65
C LYS A 195 10.63 38.99 20.38
N ALA A 196 9.48 39.10 21.07
CA ALA A 196 8.34 38.24 20.78
C ALA A 196 7.82 38.42 19.36
N GLN A 197 7.68 39.66 18.87
CA GLN A 197 7.27 39.96 17.50
C GLN A 197 8.28 39.43 16.48
N THR A 198 9.57 39.62 16.72
CA THR A 198 10.63 39.08 15.87
C THR A 198 10.57 37.56 15.80
N ALA A 199 10.35 36.88 16.94
CA ALA A 199 10.22 35.43 16.99
C ALA A 199 9.01 34.91 16.21
N VAL A 200 7.87 35.62 16.24
CA VAL A 200 6.68 35.28 15.43
C VAL A 200 6.98 35.41 13.94
N GLN A 201 7.69 36.47 13.52
CA GLN A 201 8.06 36.66 12.11
C GLN A 201 8.99 35.55 11.62
N GLU A 202 10.02 35.21 12.39
CA GLU A 202 10.97 34.15 12.05
C GLU A 202 10.27 32.78 11.99
N LEU A 203 9.37 32.48 12.96
CA LEU A 203 8.57 31.27 12.94
C LEU A 203 7.68 31.20 11.71
N SER A 204 7.04 32.31 11.32
CA SER A 204 6.20 32.39 10.12
C SER A 204 6.99 32.13 8.83
N ARG A 205 8.22 32.68 8.73
CA ARG A 205 9.13 32.42 7.60
C ARG A 205 9.52 30.95 7.52
N LEU A 206 9.87 30.35 8.67
CA LEU A 206 10.24 28.96 8.77
C LEU A 206 9.09 28.02 8.36
N LEU A 207 7.88 28.27 8.86
CA LEU A 207 6.69 27.49 8.51
C LEU A 207 6.36 27.60 7.02
N ARG A 208 6.50 28.78 6.42
CA ARG A 208 6.29 28.97 4.99
C ARG A 208 7.26 28.13 4.17
N HIS A 209 8.52 28.13 4.52
CA HIS A 209 9.55 27.32 3.85
C HIS A 209 9.21 25.82 3.94
N VAL A 210 8.86 25.31 5.14
CA VAL A 210 8.52 23.90 5.34
C VAL A 210 7.27 23.49 4.58
N LEU A 211 6.23 24.35 4.51
CA LEU A 211 4.94 24.01 3.90
C LEU A 211 4.92 24.14 2.37
N TYR A 212 5.66 25.11 1.82
CA TYR A 212 5.58 25.45 0.39
C TYR A 212 6.83 25.12 -0.41
N ASP A 213 8.04 25.31 0.15
CA ASP A 213 9.28 25.10 -0.58
C ASP A 213 9.77 23.64 -0.56
N ASN A 214 9.35 22.83 0.43
CA ASN A 214 9.78 21.44 0.59
C ASN A 214 8.96 20.40 -0.19
N GLN A 215 8.09 20.82 -1.10
CA GLN A 215 7.35 19.90 -1.98
C GLN A 215 8.21 19.32 -3.11
N GLN A 216 9.41 19.86 -3.31
CA GLN A 216 10.38 19.38 -4.30
C GLN A 216 11.38 18.43 -3.65
N ASN A 217 11.88 17.45 -4.42
CA ASN A 217 12.90 16.51 -3.94
C ASN A 217 14.24 17.20 -3.66
N PHE A 218 14.52 18.32 -4.32
CA PHE A 218 15.73 19.12 -4.16
C PHE A 218 15.38 20.61 -4.18
N VAL A 219 16.14 21.41 -3.42
CA VAL A 219 16.04 22.88 -3.35
C VAL A 219 17.43 23.48 -3.58
N THR A 220 17.49 24.74 -4.01
CA THR A 220 18.77 25.42 -4.15
C THR A 220 19.45 25.57 -2.80
N LEU A 221 20.80 25.43 -2.79
CA LEU A 221 21.60 25.57 -1.57
C LEU A 221 21.35 26.91 -0.88
N GLY A 222 21.16 28.00 -1.63
CA GLY A 222 20.81 29.30 -1.09
C GLY A 222 19.54 29.30 -0.24
N LYS A 223 18.45 28.68 -0.72
CA LYS A 223 17.20 28.54 0.03
C LYS A 223 17.37 27.73 1.31
N GLU A 224 18.11 26.63 1.25
CA GLU A 224 18.39 25.82 2.44
C GLU A 224 19.21 26.60 3.46
N MET A 225 20.19 27.41 3.01
CA MET A 225 20.96 28.27 3.91
C MET A 225 20.12 29.38 4.55
N ASP A 226 19.23 29.99 3.82
CA ASP A 226 18.30 30.99 4.37
C ASP A 226 17.37 30.37 5.42
N PHE A 227 16.88 29.16 5.18
CA PHE A 227 16.12 28.39 6.16
C PHE A 227 16.96 28.14 7.43
N ILE A 228 18.19 27.67 7.28
CA ILE A 228 19.11 27.39 8.41
C ILE A 228 19.42 28.66 9.20
N LYS A 229 19.68 29.80 8.54
CA LYS A 229 19.91 31.09 9.20
C LYS A 229 18.70 31.51 10.03
N ASN A 230 17.49 31.41 9.47
CA ASN A 230 16.24 31.74 10.17
C ASN A 230 16.00 30.81 11.38
N TYR A 231 16.28 29.50 11.22
CA TYR A 231 16.20 28.54 12.31
C TYR A 231 17.16 28.89 13.46
N ILE A 232 18.44 29.18 13.13
CA ILE A 232 19.45 29.55 14.12
C ILE A 232 19.08 30.87 14.82
N ALA A 233 18.57 31.86 14.08
CA ALA A 233 18.10 33.13 14.64
C ALA A 233 16.99 32.89 15.68
N LEU A 234 16.01 32.05 15.35
CA LEU A 234 14.94 31.67 16.26
C LEU A 234 15.45 30.91 17.49
N MET A 235 16.43 30.01 17.32
CA MET A 235 17.04 29.30 18.45
C MET A 235 17.82 30.26 19.38
N ARG A 236 18.51 31.24 18.82
CA ARG A 236 19.27 32.25 19.62
C ARG A 236 18.38 33.02 20.58
N ILE A 237 17.14 33.33 20.23
CA ILE A 237 16.17 34.05 21.09
C ILE A 237 15.95 33.33 22.42
N ARG A 238 16.14 32.02 22.45
CA ARG A 238 15.88 31.13 23.59
C ARG A 238 17.09 30.87 24.47
N LEU A 239 18.25 31.32 24.05
CA LEU A 239 19.51 30.99 24.73
C LEU A 239 19.75 31.95 25.91
N SER A 240 20.28 31.39 26.97
CA SER A 240 20.82 32.15 28.08
C SER A 240 22.16 32.77 27.72
N SER A 241 22.61 33.78 28.50
CA SER A 241 23.84 34.50 28.24
C SER A 241 25.13 33.65 28.34
N ASN A 242 25.06 32.46 28.93
CA ASN A 242 26.18 31.52 29.03
C ASN A 242 26.38 30.65 27.79
N VAL A 243 25.56 30.82 26.74
CA VAL A 243 25.66 30.06 25.51
C VAL A 243 26.12 30.93 24.36
N THR A 244 27.23 30.56 23.72
CA THR A 244 27.76 31.24 22.55
C THR A 244 27.43 30.44 21.27
N VAL A 245 26.87 31.10 20.27
CA VAL A 245 26.60 30.50 18.95
C VAL A 245 27.31 31.26 17.87
N GLU A 246 28.28 30.60 17.23
CA GLU A 246 29.05 31.15 16.11
C GLU A 246 28.60 30.47 14.80
N THR A 247 28.42 31.30 13.77
CA THR A 247 27.98 30.78 12.46
C THR A 247 28.81 31.40 11.33
N ARG A 248 29.25 30.58 10.39
CA ARG A 248 29.96 31.03 9.20
C ARG A 248 29.40 30.30 7.97
N PHE A 249 29.06 31.08 6.94
CA PHE A 249 28.50 30.57 5.68
C PHE A 249 29.37 31.03 4.52
N ASP A 250 30.28 30.18 4.05
CA ASP A 250 31.16 30.38 2.91
C ASP A 250 30.54 29.74 1.67
N ILE A 251 29.40 30.29 1.21
CA ILE A 251 28.58 29.78 0.11
C ILE A 251 28.33 30.89 -0.88
N ARG A 252 28.37 30.57 -2.16
CA ARG A 252 28.09 31.53 -3.24
C ARG A 252 26.62 31.98 -3.17
N PRO A 253 26.34 33.30 -3.23
CA PRO A 253 24.97 33.81 -3.14
C PRO A 253 24.03 33.21 -4.18
N ASP A 254 24.52 32.98 -5.40
CA ASP A 254 23.76 32.44 -6.53
C ASP A 254 24.19 31.00 -6.88
N SER A 255 24.45 30.18 -5.87
CA SER A 255 24.84 28.80 -6.10
C SER A 255 23.75 28.04 -6.86
N PRO A 256 24.09 27.41 -8.00
CA PRO A 256 23.16 26.57 -8.73
C PRO A 256 22.99 25.18 -8.08
N THR A 257 23.74 24.91 -7.03
CA THR A 257 23.76 23.62 -6.36
C THR A 257 22.42 23.31 -5.74
N GLU A 258 21.88 22.14 -6.07
CA GLU A 258 20.65 21.61 -5.49
C GLU A 258 20.95 20.61 -4.39
N ILE A 259 20.23 20.73 -3.27
CA ILE A 259 20.41 19.86 -2.12
C ILE A 259 19.04 19.36 -1.62
N ALA A 260 19.02 18.18 -1.00
CA ALA A 260 17.80 17.68 -0.37
C ALA A 260 17.39 18.63 0.77
N PRO A 261 16.13 19.10 0.79
CA PRO A 261 15.68 20.05 1.79
C PRO A 261 15.78 19.46 3.20
N LEU A 262 16.07 20.29 4.18
CA LEU A 262 16.13 19.89 5.60
C LEU A 262 17.14 18.79 5.93
N ILE A 263 18.18 18.58 5.11
CA ILE A 263 19.16 17.52 5.37
C ILE A 263 20.10 17.88 6.55
N PHE A 264 20.44 19.15 6.69
CA PHE A 264 21.34 19.64 7.74
C PHE A 264 20.64 19.97 9.05
N ILE A 265 19.31 20.24 9.01
CA ILE A 265 18.57 20.73 10.18
C ILE A 265 18.64 19.78 11.37
N SER A 266 18.58 18.47 11.11
CA SER A 266 18.63 17.47 12.18
C SER A 266 19.98 17.43 12.90
N LEU A 267 21.07 17.77 12.20
CA LEU A 267 22.39 17.90 12.81
C LEU A 267 22.47 19.14 13.68
N ILE A 268 21.90 20.26 13.21
CA ILE A 268 21.83 21.52 13.93
C ILE A 268 20.91 21.38 15.17
N GLU A 269 19.74 20.78 15.03
CA GLU A 269 18.86 20.45 16.16
C GLU A 269 19.58 19.61 17.21
N ASN A 270 20.36 18.63 16.79
CA ASN A 270 21.14 17.80 17.69
C ASN A 270 22.15 18.63 18.51
N ALA A 271 22.84 19.57 17.85
CA ALA A 271 23.79 20.46 18.52
C ALA A 271 23.10 21.36 19.57
N PHE A 272 21.97 21.97 19.23
CA PHE A 272 21.20 22.79 20.19
C PHE A 272 20.58 21.96 21.32
N LYS A 273 20.18 20.73 21.07
CA LYS A 273 19.57 19.84 22.07
C LYS A 273 20.58 19.28 23.08
N HIS A 274 21.79 18.97 22.60
CA HIS A 274 22.78 18.23 23.38
C HIS A 274 24.04 19.04 23.71
N GLY A 275 24.25 20.18 23.05
CA GLY A 275 25.40 21.03 23.24
C GLY A 275 25.21 22.14 24.25
N ILE A 276 24.05 22.23 24.94
CA ILE A 276 23.72 23.30 25.88
C ILE A 276 23.49 22.72 27.25
N SER A 277 24.23 23.30 28.24
CA SER A 277 24.00 23.04 29.66
C SER A 277 23.27 24.22 30.31
N PRO A 278 22.31 23.96 31.23
CA PRO A 278 21.67 25.04 32.00
C PRO A 278 22.62 25.69 33.02
N THR A 279 23.69 25.01 33.41
CA THR A 279 24.59 25.44 34.50
C THR A 279 25.99 25.78 34.05
N GLU A 280 26.45 25.26 32.91
CA GLU A 280 27.83 25.45 32.45
C GLU A 280 27.89 26.30 31.18
N PRO A 281 28.97 27.05 30.97
CA PRO A 281 29.21 27.74 29.71
C PRO A 281 29.19 26.74 28.54
N SER A 282 28.49 27.09 27.49
CA SER A 282 28.32 26.22 26.33
C SER A 282 28.54 26.98 25.04
N HIS A 283 29.00 26.27 24.02
CA HIS A 283 29.22 26.87 22.70
C HIS A 283 28.73 25.93 21.58
N ILE A 284 28.27 26.56 20.50
CA ILE A 284 27.89 25.88 19.26
C ILE A 284 28.56 26.64 18.10
N ARG A 285 29.32 25.95 17.27
CA ARG A 285 29.94 26.51 16.07
C ARG A 285 29.38 25.76 14.85
N ILE A 286 28.88 26.51 13.88
CA ILE A 286 28.27 25.97 12.66
C ILE A 286 28.98 26.62 11.47
N TYR A 287 29.62 25.80 10.67
CA TYR A 287 30.36 26.25 9.50
C TYR A 287 29.86 25.53 8.25
N PHE A 288 29.49 26.30 7.23
CA PHE A 288 29.15 25.80 5.90
C PHE A 288 30.14 26.31 4.89
N SER A 289 30.61 25.44 4.01
CA SER A 289 31.45 25.80 2.86
C SER A 289 31.00 25.07 1.62
N GLU A 290 31.14 25.73 0.48
CA GLU A 290 30.82 25.20 -0.84
C GLU A 290 32.04 25.35 -1.74
N ASN A 291 32.37 24.30 -2.49
CA ASN A 291 33.29 24.37 -3.61
C ASN A 291 32.63 23.81 -4.89
N VAL A 292 33.41 23.59 -5.95
CA VAL A 292 32.89 23.13 -7.26
C VAL A 292 32.37 21.68 -7.19
N HIS A 293 32.79 20.88 -6.21
CA HIS A 293 32.56 19.45 -6.16
C HIS A 293 31.72 19.00 -4.94
N GLU A 294 31.67 19.83 -3.89
CA GLU A 294 31.06 19.43 -2.63
C GLU A 294 30.47 20.60 -1.83
N VAL A 295 29.48 20.27 -1.01
CA VAL A 295 29.03 21.08 0.12
C VAL A 295 29.45 20.40 1.40
N ARG A 296 30.07 21.16 2.31
CA ARG A 296 30.51 20.69 3.61
C ARG A 296 29.81 21.47 4.72
N CYS A 297 29.26 20.74 5.66
CA CYS A 297 28.67 21.24 6.91
C CYS A 297 29.49 20.69 8.07
N GLU A 298 30.06 21.59 8.88
CA GLU A 298 30.80 21.24 10.10
C GLU A 298 30.11 21.88 11.31
N ILE A 299 29.72 21.06 12.27
CA ILE A 299 29.08 21.48 13.50
C ILE A 299 29.91 20.98 14.66
N THR A 300 30.28 21.89 15.56
CA THR A 300 30.96 21.56 16.81
C THR A 300 30.19 22.18 17.97
N ASN A 301 29.92 21.41 19.00
CA ASN A 301 29.24 21.88 20.20
C ASN A 301 29.88 21.33 21.46
N SER A 302 29.72 22.04 22.60
CA SER A 302 30.11 21.53 23.90
C SER A 302 29.50 20.17 24.17
N TYR A 303 30.28 19.27 24.78
CA TYR A 303 29.80 17.94 25.15
C TYR A 303 29.54 17.88 26.65
N HIS A 304 28.30 17.61 27.04
CA HIS A 304 27.89 17.44 28.43
C HIS A 304 27.45 16.00 28.61
N PRO A 305 28.22 15.16 29.34
CA PRO A 305 27.85 13.78 29.60
C PRO A 305 26.50 13.69 30.29
N LYS A 306 25.56 12.91 29.75
CA LYS A 306 24.26 12.70 30.36
C LYS A 306 24.34 11.75 31.56
N SER A 307 23.54 12.01 32.58
CA SER A 307 23.32 11.04 33.65
C SER A 307 22.55 9.81 33.11
N GLU A 308 22.64 8.66 33.78
CA GLU A 308 21.96 7.43 33.34
C GLU A 308 20.43 7.55 33.24
N ALA A 309 19.84 8.50 33.99
CA ALA A 309 18.41 8.79 33.97
C ALA A 309 17.93 9.50 32.67
N ASP A 310 18.84 10.15 31.91
CA ASP A 310 18.54 10.94 30.73
C ASP A 310 18.73 10.19 29.39
N LYS A 311 18.98 8.87 29.42
CA LYS A 311 19.26 8.07 28.23
C LYS A 311 18.05 7.82 27.33
N SER A 312 16.84 8.23 27.71
CA SER A 312 15.65 8.07 26.88
C SER A 312 15.69 9.02 25.65
N GLY A 313 15.95 8.47 24.48
CA GLY A 313 15.81 9.15 23.18
C GLY A 313 17.08 9.59 22.47
N SER A 314 18.28 9.21 22.93
CA SER A 314 19.53 9.51 22.25
C SER A 314 19.87 8.42 21.22
N GLY A 315 19.87 8.77 19.94
CA GLY A 315 20.28 7.88 18.84
C GLY A 315 19.32 7.82 17.64
N ILE A 316 18.02 7.87 17.87
CA ILE A 316 17.01 7.76 16.81
C ILE A 316 17.15 8.85 15.73
N GLY A 317 17.49 10.09 16.15
CA GLY A 317 17.65 11.22 15.22
C GLY A 317 18.84 11.05 14.27
N LEU A 318 19.98 10.63 14.76
CA LEU A 318 21.19 10.43 13.96
C LEU A 318 21.06 9.21 13.03
N GLU A 319 20.43 8.13 13.49
CA GLU A 319 20.15 6.96 12.65
C GLU A 319 19.22 7.33 11.47
N GLN A 320 18.22 8.17 11.71
CA GLN A 320 17.33 8.66 10.65
C GLN A 320 18.06 9.53 9.63
N VAL A 321 19.02 10.38 10.09
CA VAL A 321 19.88 11.15 9.18
C VAL A 321 20.71 10.23 8.30
N GLY A 322 21.35 9.21 8.87
CA GLY A 322 22.14 8.24 8.10
C GLY A 322 21.30 7.51 7.04
N LYS A 323 20.11 7.03 7.40
CA LYS A 323 19.18 6.39 6.45
C LYS A 323 18.74 7.35 5.33
N ARG A 324 18.47 8.60 5.67
CA ARG A 324 18.09 9.62 4.68
C ARG A 324 19.24 9.95 3.72
N LEU A 325 20.46 10.08 4.22
CA LEU A 325 21.66 10.29 3.41
C LEU A 325 21.90 9.14 2.45
N GLU A 326 21.79 7.89 2.92
CA GLU A 326 21.97 6.69 2.09
C GLU A 326 20.94 6.61 0.96
N LEU A 327 19.68 6.96 1.25
CA LEU A 327 18.60 6.95 0.25
C LEU A 327 18.71 8.09 -0.76
N THR A 328 19.23 9.26 -0.35
CA THR A 328 19.22 10.47 -1.18
C THR A 328 20.54 10.65 -1.94
N TYR A 329 21.66 10.27 -1.30
CA TYR A 329 23.03 10.46 -1.82
C TYR A 329 23.84 9.16 -1.80
N PRO A 330 23.38 8.06 -2.40
CA PRO A 330 24.08 6.77 -2.34
C PRO A 330 25.50 6.89 -2.89
N GLY A 331 26.52 6.62 -2.02
CA GLY A 331 27.93 6.71 -2.39
C GLY A 331 28.47 8.13 -2.67
N ARG A 332 27.67 9.18 -2.44
CA ARG A 332 28.03 10.58 -2.71
C ARG A 332 28.08 11.46 -1.45
N TYR A 333 28.19 10.86 -0.27
CA TYR A 333 28.36 11.59 0.97
C TYR A 333 29.40 10.95 1.86
N GLU A 334 29.99 11.77 2.72
CA GLU A 334 30.82 11.33 3.84
C GLU A 334 30.34 12.02 5.10
N TRP A 335 30.01 11.23 6.12
CA TRP A 335 29.55 11.75 7.40
C TRP A 335 30.34 11.16 8.56
N LYS A 336 31.09 12.03 9.24
CA LYS A 336 31.92 11.71 10.41
C LYS A 336 31.36 12.46 11.61
N HIS A 337 31.16 11.76 12.72
CA HIS A 337 30.74 12.40 13.94
C HIS A 337 31.25 11.64 15.16
N GLY A 338 31.45 12.36 16.25
CA GLY A 338 31.96 11.79 17.50
C GLY A 338 32.38 12.84 18.51
N ILE A 339 32.76 12.35 19.67
CA ILE A 339 33.34 13.17 20.74
C ILE A 339 34.80 13.42 20.44
N SER A 340 35.28 14.66 20.68
CA SER A 340 36.68 15.01 20.55
C SER A 340 37.59 14.27 21.50
N GLU A 341 38.88 14.15 21.21
CA GLU A 341 39.85 13.40 22.00
C GLU A 341 39.98 13.91 23.46
N ASP A 342 39.74 15.22 23.67
CA ASP A 342 39.74 15.85 25.00
C ASP A 342 38.40 15.64 25.77
N GLY A 343 37.41 15.01 25.16
CA GLY A 343 36.10 14.72 25.76
C GLY A 343 35.21 15.94 26.01
N LYS A 344 35.59 17.14 25.49
CA LYS A 344 34.87 18.39 25.78
C LYS A 344 33.89 18.84 24.70
N GLU A 345 34.11 18.40 23.48
CA GLU A 345 33.31 18.78 22.33
C GLU A 345 32.73 17.57 21.59
N TYR A 346 31.58 17.73 20.97
CA TYR A 346 31.03 16.81 19.97
C TYR A 346 31.14 17.47 18.61
N LYS A 347 31.68 16.74 17.63
CA LYS A 347 31.90 17.22 16.28
C LYS A 347 31.13 16.37 15.28
N SER A 348 30.47 17.02 14.33
CA SER A 348 29.78 16.37 13.21
C SER A 348 30.16 17.05 11.91
N VAL A 349 30.69 16.32 10.95
CA VAL A 349 31.13 16.80 9.65
C VAL A 349 30.43 16.00 8.58
N LEU A 350 29.55 16.66 7.83
CA LEU A 350 28.85 16.08 6.67
C LEU A 350 29.35 16.75 5.40
N THR A 351 29.88 15.96 4.48
CA THR A 351 30.26 16.37 3.12
C THR A 351 29.34 15.67 2.11
N ILE A 352 28.76 16.42 1.20
CA ILE A 352 27.92 15.91 0.11
C ILE A 352 28.61 16.30 -1.21
N ASN A 353 28.87 15.26 -2.04
CA ASN A 353 29.51 15.39 -3.35
C ASN A 353 28.44 15.45 -4.46
N TYR A 354 28.65 16.30 -5.50
CA TYR A 354 27.72 16.43 -6.65
C TYR A 354 28.33 15.95 -7.95
#